data_da10ae16b68a71314b40bb177d4baca3
#
_entry.id   da10ae16b68a71314b40bb177d4baca3
#
_cell.length_a   1.000
_cell.length_b   1.000
_cell.length_c   1.000
_cell.angle_alpha   90.00
_cell.angle_beta   90.00
_cell.angle_gamma   90.00
#
_symmetry.space_group_name_H-M   'P 1'
#
loop_
_entity.id
_entity.type
_entity.pdbx_description
1 polymer ?
#
loop_
_entity_poly.entity_id
_entity_poly.type
_entity_poly.pdbx_seq_one_letter_code
_entity_poly.pdbx_strand_id
1 'polypeptide(L)'
;TCQLFGQVFNGMTLFSPTQGGNSGDGFSTFLVDNDLDVINSWSHPRGAASMAYLLEDSTLIYPYKVQNPSMSAGGVGGGISTYNWDGDLLWSYEFANDTYQHHHDIEPLPNGNILVILWEKKTDTEAYAVGRQSIDNSLNEMWAEAILEIEPVGTNEVNIIWEWHIWDHLIQNMNPNLDN
;
A
#
# COMPACT_ATOMS: atom_id res chain seq x y z
N THR A 1 -40.50 -24.11 -5.67
CA THR A 1 -39.13 -23.73 -5.27
C THR A 1 -38.44 -23.11 -6.46
N CYS A 2 -38.35 -21.78 -6.47
CA CYS A 2 -37.58 -21.04 -7.47
C CYS A 2 -36.10 -21.22 -7.08
N GLN A 3 -35.36 -22.06 -7.79
CA GLN A 3 -33.89 -22.07 -7.68
C GLN A 3 -33.38 -20.85 -8.46
N LEU A 4 -33.00 -19.82 -7.74
CA LEU A 4 -32.17 -18.74 -8.25
C LEU A 4 -30.76 -19.33 -8.46
N PHE A 5 -30.47 -19.78 -9.67
CA PHE A 5 -29.09 -19.99 -10.10
C PHE A 5 -28.48 -18.58 -10.27
N GLY A 6 -27.69 -18.15 -9.28
CA GLY A 6 -26.84 -16.98 -9.44
C GLY A 6 -25.92 -17.24 -10.64
N GLN A 7 -25.95 -16.35 -11.64
CA GLN A 7 -24.95 -16.41 -12.70
C GLN A 7 -23.64 -15.90 -12.14
N VAL A 8 -22.62 -16.75 -12.12
CA VAL A 8 -21.26 -16.35 -11.78
C VAL A 8 -20.70 -15.54 -12.95
N PHE A 9 -20.02 -14.42 -12.64
CA PHE A 9 -19.28 -13.67 -13.66
C PHE A 9 -18.24 -14.61 -14.29
N ASN A 10 -18.18 -14.63 -15.62
CA ASN A 10 -17.19 -15.46 -16.34
C ASN A 10 -15.84 -14.75 -16.32
N GLY A 11 -14.99 -15.10 -15.37
CA GLY A 11 -13.70 -14.47 -15.15
C GLY A 11 -12.83 -15.26 -14.18
N MET A 12 -11.77 -14.62 -13.74
CA MET A 12 -10.83 -15.18 -12.78
C MET A 12 -10.83 -14.35 -11.50
N THR A 13 -10.44 -14.97 -10.40
CA THR A 13 -10.29 -14.30 -9.10
C THR A 13 -8.83 -14.29 -8.70
N LEU A 14 -8.29 -13.08 -8.46
CA LEU A 14 -6.97 -12.88 -7.89
C LEU A 14 -7.12 -12.68 -6.38
N PHE A 15 -6.33 -13.38 -5.56
CA PHE A 15 -6.33 -13.18 -4.12
C PHE A 15 -5.00 -13.54 -3.48
N SER A 16 -4.68 -12.85 -2.38
CA SER A 16 -3.51 -13.11 -1.54
C SER A 16 -3.99 -13.42 -0.13
N PRO A 17 -3.83 -14.66 0.38
CA PRO A 17 -4.15 -14.97 1.77
C PRO A 17 -3.34 -14.12 2.73
N THR A 18 -4.00 -13.54 3.75
CA THR A 18 -3.34 -12.66 4.74
C THR A 18 -2.42 -13.40 5.71
N GLN A 19 -2.58 -14.73 5.80
CA GLN A 19 -1.72 -15.59 6.61
C GLN A 19 -1.05 -16.59 5.68
N GLY A 20 0.26 -16.73 5.80
CA GLY A 20 1.00 -17.82 5.17
C GLY A 20 0.45 -19.18 5.63
N GLY A 21 0.53 -20.18 4.75
CA GLY A 21 0.17 -21.56 5.10
C GLY A 21 0.94 -22.04 6.34
N ASN A 22 0.40 -23.01 7.04
CA ASN A 22 0.89 -23.55 8.33
C ASN A 22 2.28 -24.23 8.27
N SER A 23 3.04 -24.11 7.19
CA SER A 23 4.21 -24.96 6.94
C SER A 23 5.45 -24.26 6.40
N GLY A 24 5.64 -22.97 6.64
CA GLY A 24 6.90 -22.31 6.24
C GLY A 24 7.07 -22.06 4.74
N ASP A 25 6.02 -22.28 3.95
CA ASP A 25 6.04 -22.20 2.48
C ASP A 25 5.93 -20.76 1.93
N GLY A 26 6.15 -19.74 2.79
CA GLY A 26 6.10 -18.34 2.38
C GLY A 26 4.66 -17.83 2.20
N PHE A 27 4.53 -16.71 1.52
CA PHE A 27 3.27 -16.10 1.17
C PHE A 27 3.03 -16.26 -0.34
N SER A 28 1.77 -16.33 -0.75
CA SER A 28 1.45 -16.53 -2.16
C SER A 28 0.26 -15.69 -2.59
N THR A 29 0.24 -15.31 -3.86
CA THR A 29 -0.93 -14.79 -4.57
C THR A 29 -1.38 -15.87 -5.55
N PHE A 30 -2.68 -16.07 -5.67
CA PHE A 30 -3.28 -17.05 -6.58
C PHE A 30 -4.23 -16.36 -7.56
N LEU A 31 -4.18 -16.81 -8.80
CA LEU A 31 -5.18 -16.55 -9.82
C LEU A 31 -5.94 -17.85 -10.05
N VAL A 32 -7.25 -17.86 -9.82
CA VAL A 32 -8.09 -19.05 -9.98
C VAL A 32 -9.26 -18.74 -10.92
N ASP A 33 -9.75 -19.76 -11.59
CA ASP A 33 -10.98 -19.68 -12.38
C ASP A 33 -12.24 -19.94 -11.53
N ASN A 34 -13.40 -20.02 -12.19
CA ASN A 34 -14.69 -20.26 -11.53
C ASN A 34 -14.87 -21.68 -10.98
N ASP A 35 -14.07 -22.63 -11.45
CA ASP A 35 -14.04 -24.01 -10.96
C ASP A 35 -13.03 -24.18 -9.81
N LEU A 36 -12.36 -23.08 -9.41
CA LEU A 36 -11.29 -22.99 -8.42
C LEU A 36 -10.00 -23.68 -8.83
N ASP A 37 -9.82 -23.91 -10.11
CA ASP A 37 -8.55 -24.39 -10.65
C ASP A 37 -7.53 -23.25 -10.65
N VAL A 38 -6.32 -23.54 -10.15
CA VAL A 38 -5.24 -22.54 -10.09
C VAL A 38 -4.66 -22.34 -11.49
N ILE A 39 -4.87 -21.16 -12.05
CA ILE A 39 -4.35 -20.75 -13.36
C ILE A 39 -2.90 -20.30 -13.24
N ASN A 40 -2.58 -19.52 -12.20
CA ASN A 40 -1.22 -19.13 -11.87
C ASN A 40 -1.06 -18.85 -10.37
N SER A 41 0.19 -18.87 -9.89
CA SER A 41 0.52 -18.49 -8.52
C SER A 41 1.89 -17.84 -8.45
N TRP A 42 2.03 -16.84 -7.55
CA TRP A 42 3.28 -16.15 -7.28
C TRP A 42 3.66 -16.35 -5.83
N SER A 43 4.92 -16.67 -5.57
CA SER A 43 5.46 -16.80 -4.21
C SER A 43 6.13 -15.50 -3.77
N HIS A 44 5.91 -15.11 -2.52
CA HIS A 44 6.41 -13.86 -1.97
C HIS A 44 7.20 -14.10 -0.67
N PRO A 45 8.27 -13.34 -0.43
CA PRO A 45 9.03 -13.46 0.83
C PRO A 45 8.31 -12.81 2.02
N ARG A 46 7.29 -12.00 1.77
CA ARG A 46 6.57 -11.21 2.78
C ARG A 46 5.07 -11.26 2.59
N GLY A 47 4.32 -11.13 3.69
CA GLY A 47 2.85 -11.14 3.66
C GLY A 47 2.26 -9.91 2.99
N ALA A 48 1.10 -10.08 2.36
CA ALA A 48 0.35 -9.01 1.73
C ALA A 48 0.02 -7.89 2.72
N ALA A 49 0.18 -6.65 2.29
CA ALA A 49 -0.31 -5.47 3.00
C ALA A 49 -1.76 -5.17 2.63
N SER A 50 -2.09 -5.28 1.35
CA SER A 50 -3.44 -5.13 0.78
C SER A 50 -3.64 -6.07 -0.41
N MET A 51 -4.55 -5.75 -1.31
CA MET A 51 -4.80 -6.53 -2.53
C MET A 51 -3.60 -6.45 -3.48
N ALA A 52 -3.37 -7.54 -4.19
CA ALA A 52 -2.50 -7.53 -5.36
C ALA A 52 -3.30 -7.09 -6.60
N TYR A 53 -2.60 -6.54 -7.60
CA TYR A 53 -3.17 -6.09 -8.87
C TYR A 53 -2.49 -6.84 -10.01
N LEU A 54 -3.28 -7.50 -10.86
CA LEU A 54 -2.79 -8.11 -12.10
C LEU A 54 -3.12 -7.19 -13.27
N LEU A 55 -2.09 -6.66 -13.92
CA LEU A 55 -2.24 -5.76 -15.06
C LEU A 55 -2.52 -6.53 -16.37
N GLU A 56 -2.96 -5.80 -17.39
CA GLU A 56 -3.29 -6.38 -18.71
C GLU A 56 -2.09 -7.05 -19.40
N ASP A 57 -0.87 -6.57 -19.11
CA ASP A 57 0.39 -7.16 -19.60
C ASP A 57 0.87 -8.36 -18.78
N SER A 58 0.05 -8.82 -17.83
CA SER A 58 0.34 -9.92 -16.92
C SER A 58 1.39 -9.61 -15.85
N THR A 59 1.71 -8.35 -15.63
CA THR A 59 2.52 -7.92 -14.48
C THR A 59 1.66 -7.95 -13.21
N LEU A 60 2.15 -8.60 -12.16
CA LEU A 60 1.55 -8.58 -10.83
C LEU A 60 2.19 -7.45 -10.01
N ILE A 61 1.38 -6.54 -9.46
CA ILE A 61 1.82 -5.58 -8.45
C ILE A 61 1.36 -6.09 -7.08
N TYR A 62 2.31 -6.19 -6.15
CA TYR A 62 2.11 -6.80 -4.84
C TYR A 62 2.56 -5.87 -3.71
N PRO A 63 1.61 -5.21 -3.01
CA PRO A 63 1.94 -4.47 -1.78
C PRO A 63 2.18 -5.45 -0.63
N TYR A 64 3.27 -5.25 0.12
CA TYR A 64 3.66 -6.16 1.20
C TYR A 64 4.00 -5.44 2.51
N LYS A 65 3.98 -6.21 3.59
CA LYS A 65 4.37 -5.74 4.93
C LYS A 65 5.88 -5.82 5.10
N VAL A 66 6.49 -4.70 5.51
CA VAL A 66 7.91 -4.69 5.92
C VAL A 66 8.06 -5.27 7.33
N GLN A 67 9.26 -5.76 7.67
CA GLN A 67 9.51 -6.36 8.99
C GLN A 67 9.61 -5.32 10.10
N ASN A 68 10.19 -4.15 9.78
CA ASN A 68 10.46 -3.09 10.74
C ASN A 68 9.85 -1.78 10.23
N PRO A 69 8.53 -1.60 10.34
CA PRO A 69 7.90 -0.35 9.93
C PRO A 69 8.38 0.80 10.83
N SER A 70 8.60 1.97 10.26
CA SER A 70 8.97 3.17 11.00
C SER A 70 7.77 3.75 11.78
N MET A 71 6.56 3.55 11.23
CA MET A 71 5.28 3.88 11.85
C MET A 71 4.40 2.63 11.81
N SER A 72 3.84 2.20 12.94
CA SER A 72 3.10 0.94 13.05
C SER A 72 1.72 1.16 13.67
N ALA A 73 0.69 1.00 12.83
CA ALA A 73 -0.70 1.01 13.22
C ALA A 73 -1.51 0.02 12.36
N GLY A 74 -2.83 0.01 12.50
CA GLY A 74 -3.70 -0.79 11.64
C GLY A 74 -3.48 -0.45 10.17
N GLY A 75 -3.39 -1.48 9.31
CA GLY A 75 -3.17 -1.30 7.87
C GLY A 75 -1.72 -1.05 7.44
N VAL A 76 -0.74 -1.14 8.36
CA VAL A 76 0.68 -0.96 8.00
C VAL A 76 1.11 -1.94 6.89
N GLY A 77 1.79 -1.38 5.87
CA GLY A 77 2.42 -2.11 4.77
C GLY A 77 3.91 -1.84 4.74
N GLY A 78 4.37 -1.08 3.77
CA GLY A 78 5.72 -0.56 3.65
C GLY A 78 6.38 -0.81 2.32
N GLY A 79 6.13 -1.92 1.66
CA GLY A 79 6.77 -2.26 0.40
C GLY A 79 5.81 -2.53 -0.74
N ILE A 80 6.29 -2.35 -1.96
CA ILE A 80 5.60 -2.67 -3.20
C ILE A 80 6.59 -3.42 -4.09
N SER A 81 6.16 -4.53 -4.66
CA SER A 81 6.95 -5.30 -5.63
C SER A 81 6.15 -5.54 -6.91
N THR A 82 6.84 -5.65 -8.03
CA THR A 82 6.24 -6.12 -9.29
C THR A 82 6.90 -7.42 -9.74
N TYR A 83 6.09 -8.31 -10.29
CA TYR A 83 6.52 -9.61 -10.76
C TYR A 83 6.01 -9.86 -12.17
N ASN A 84 6.76 -10.59 -13.00
CA ASN A 84 6.26 -11.08 -14.25
C ASN A 84 5.30 -12.28 -14.05
N TRP A 85 4.74 -12.82 -15.15
CA TRP A 85 3.86 -13.99 -15.11
C TRP A 85 4.52 -15.24 -14.52
N ASP A 86 5.82 -15.40 -14.74
CA ASP A 86 6.60 -16.57 -14.29
C ASP A 86 7.06 -16.46 -12.83
N GLY A 87 6.77 -15.32 -12.16
CA GLY A 87 7.11 -15.06 -10.76
C GLY A 87 8.47 -14.44 -10.53
N ASP A 88 9.16 -13.99 -11.59
CA ASP A 88 10.41 -13.26 -11.44
C ASP A 88 10.15 -11.84 -10.93
N LEU A 89 10.92 -11.40 -9.95
CA LEU A 89 10.86 -10.04 -9.43
C LEU A 89 11.42 -9.06 -10.47
N LEU A 90 10.59 -8.09 -10.88
CA LEU A 90 10.97 -7.05 -11.82
C LEU A 90 11.47 -5.78 -11.10
N TRP A 91 10.74 -5.37 -10.06
CA TRP A 91 11.02 -4.15 -9.31
C TRP A 91 10.50 -4.29 -7.88
N SER A 92 11.15 -3.59 -6.92
CA SER A 92 10.65 -3.50 -5.55
C SER A 92 11.16 -2.23 -4.87
N TYR A 93 10.29 -1.57 -4.10
CA TYR A 93 10.65 -0.39 -3.31
C TYR A 93 9.95 -0.39 -1.96
N GLU A 94 10.61 0.14 -0.91
CA GLU A 94 10.05 0.25 0.43
C GLU A 94 9.88 1.72 0.85
N PHE A 95 8.64 2.11 1.14
CA PHE A 95 8.27 3.34 1.82
C PHE A 95 8.12 3.03 3.31
N ALA A 96 9.23 2.86 4.01
CA ALA A 96 9.31 2.57 5.43
C ALA A 96 10.59 3.20 5.99
N ASN A 97 10.61 4.54 6.04
CA ASN A 97 11.74 5.34 6.49
C ASN A 97 11.30 6.35 7.56
N ASP A 98 12.21 7.22 8.00
CA ASP A 98 11.93 8.17 9.08
C ASP A 98 10.87 9.23 8.73
N THR A 99 10.55 9.41 7.45
CA THR A 99 9.58 10.40 6.98
C THR A 99 8.26 9.75 6.56
N TYR A 100 8.32 8.63 5.83
CA TYR A 100 7.17 7.99 5.22
C TYR A 100 7.02 6.52 5.59
N GLN A 101 5.78 6.10 5.75
CA GLN A 101 5.38 4.70 5.90
C GLN A 101 4.16 4.40 5.04
N HIS A 102 4.31 3.51 4.05
CA HIS A 102 3.17 3.02 3.28
C HIS A 102 2.20 2.25 4.19
N HIS A 103 0.91 2.50 3.98
CA HIS A 103 -0.17 1.79 4.66
C HIS A 103 -1.37 1.58 3.74
N HIS A 104 -2.23 0.65 4.11
CA HIS A 104 -3.48 0.26 3.47
C HIS A 104 -3.30 -0.14 2.00
N ASP A 105 -3.39 0.78 1.04
CA ASP A 105 -3.57 0.42 -0.35
C ASP A 105 -2.68 1.22 -1.32
N ILE A 106 -2.69 0.81 -2.56
CA ILE A 106 -2.07 1.46 -3.72
C ILE A 106 -3.06 1.47 -4.87
N GLU A 107 -2.84 2.31 -5.88
CA GLU A 107 -3.62 2.28 -7.13
C GLU A 107 -2.68 2.33 -8.33
N PRO A 108 -2.58 1.25 -9.11
CA PRO A 108 -1.86 1.27 -10.38
C PRO A 108 -2.55 2.18 -11.40
N LEU A 109 -1.78 3.05 -12.05
CA LEU A 109 -2.29 3.98 -13.05
C LEU A 109 -2.05 3.47 -14.49
N PRO A 110 -2.89 3.88 -15.46
CA PRO A 110 -2.74 3.44 -16.86
C PRO A 110 -1.42 3.85 -17.54
N ASN A 111 -0.70 4.84 -17.00
CA ASN A 111 0.60 5.29 -17.48
C ASN A 111 1.77 4.46 -16.92
N GLY A 112 1.51 3.44 -16.11
CA GLY A 112 2.51 2.62 -15.44
C GLY A 112 2.99 3.14 -14.08
N ASN A 113 2.53 4.33 -13.68
CA ASN A 113 2.79 4.88 -12.36
C ASN A 113 1.89 4.21 -11.31
N ILE A 114 2.19 4.46 -10.04
CA ILE A 114 1.42 3.93 -8.91
C ILE A 114 1.10 5.08 -7.96
N LEU A 115 -0.17 5.23 -7.57
CA LEU A 115 -0.52 6.05 -6.41
C LEU A 115 -0.30 5.24 -5.14
N VAL A 116 0.34 5.87 -4.15
CA VAL A 116 0.69 5.26 -2.87
C VAL A 116 0.18 6.14 -1.75
N ILE A 117 -0.60 5.59 -0.82
CA ILE A 117 -1.00 6.29 0.39
C ILE A 117 0.02 6.05 1.50
N LEU A 118 0.43 7.12 2.18
CA LEU A 118 1.51 7.13 3.15
C LEU A 118 1.12 7.87 4.42
N TRP A 119 1.59 7.37 5.55
CA TRP A 119 1.77 8.24 6.71
C TRP A 119 3.05 9.05 6.54
N GLU A 120 2.94 10.34 6.76
CA GLU A 120 4.05 11.27 6.83
C GLU A 120 4.24 11.69 8.29
N LYS A 121 5.44 11.47 8.82
CA LYS A 121 5.77 11.81 10.20
C LYS A 121 5.91 13.32 10.37
N LYS A 122 5.22 13.86 11.38
CA LYS A 122 5.35 15.23 11.86
C LYS A 122 5.73 15.22 13.33
N THR A 123 6.70 16.04 13.68
CA THR A 123 7.13 16.22 15.06
C THR A 123 6.09 17.02 15.88
N ASP A 124 6.18 16.96 17.19
CA ASP A 124 5.39 17.80 18.09
C ASP A 124 5.59 19.30 17.82
N THR A 125 6.83 19.70 17.57
CA THR A 125 7.19 21.09 17.25
C THR A 125 6.51 21.59 15.98
N GLU A 126 6.50 20.80 14.91
CA GLU A 126 5.79 21.12 13.67
C GLU A 126 4.28 21.20 13.91
N ALA A 127 3.72 20.25 14.66
CA ALA A 127 2.29 20.21 14.94
C ALA A 127 1.84 21.43 15.78
N TYR A 128 2.59 21.82 16.79
CA TYR A 128 2.28 23.00 17.59
C TYR A 128 2.42 24.30 16.80
N ALA A 129 3.38 24.37 15.88
CA ALA A 129 3.58 25.54 15.03
C ALA A 129 2.36 25.84 14.14
N VAL A 130 1.61 24.82 13.74
CA VAL A 130 0.38 24.95 12.91
C VAL A 130 -0.91 24.93 13.74
N GLY A 131 -0.83 25.10 15.06
CA GLY A 131 -1.98 25.31 15.93
C GLY A 131 -2.46 24.11 16.73
N ARG A 132 -1.79 22.95 16.67
CA ARG A 132 -2.09 21.82 17.55
C ARG A 132 -1.89 22.24 19.00
N GLN A 133 -2.82 21.83 19.91
CA GLN A 133 -2.75 22.20 21.33
C GLN A 133 -2.06 21.16 22.20
N SER A 134 -2.17 19.90 21.81
CA SER A 134 -1.55 18.77 22.52
C SER A 134 -1.36 17.59 21.57
N ILE A 135 -0.36 16.79 21.86
CA ILE A 135 -0.18 15.46 21.29
C ILE A 135 -0.23 14.48 22.46
N ASP A 136 -1.22 13.59 22.44
CA ASP A 136 -1.47 12.65 23.54
C ASP A 136 -1.14 11.21 23.11
N ASN A 137 0.14 11.03 22.77
CA ASN A 137 0.70 9.71 22.53
C ASN A 137 2.17 9.64 23.01
N SER A 138 2.64 8.44 23.27
CA SER A 138 3.98 8.19 23.85
C SER A 138 5.15 8.51 22.91
N LEU A 139 4.88 8.70 21.62
CA LEU A 139 5.90 9.00 20.63
C LEU A 139 6.16 10.49 20.45
N ASN A 140 5.23 11.34 20.95
CA ASN A 140 5.26 12.78 20.74
C ASN A 140 5.32 13.17 19.25
N GLU A 141 4.63 12.44 18.41
CA GLU A 141 4.61 12.68 16.97
C GLU A 141 3.20 12.50 16.38
N MET A 142 2.97 13.07 15.21
CA MET A 142 1.77 12.86 14.42
C MET A 142 2.13 12.19 13.10
N TRP A 143 1.20 11.40 12.60
CA TRP A 143 1.30 10.81 11.26
C TRP A 143 0.19 11.41 10.41
N ALA A 144 0.59 12.30 9.50
CA ALA A 144 -0.29 12.95 8.55
C ALA A 144 -0.41 12.09 7.30
N GLU A 145 -1.55 12.19 6.60
CA GLU A 145 -1.73 11.46 5.34
C GLU A 145 -1.02 12.20 4.19
N ALA A 146 -0.37 11.43 3.33
CA ALA A 146 0.14 11.88 2.05
C ALA A 146 -0.21 10.89 0.95
N ILE A 147 -0.34 11.37 -0.28
CA ILE A 147 -0.51 10.55 -1.48
C ILE A 147 0.58 10.93 -2.45
N LEU A 148 1.36 9.95 -2.89
CA LEU A 148 2.38 10.14 -3.91
C LEU A 148 1.99 9.40 -5.19
N GLU A 149 2.19 10.03 -6.36
CA GLU A 149 2.30 9.34 -7.63
C GLU A 149 3.77 9.04 -7.88
N ILE A 150 4.10 7.77 -8.01
CA ILE A 150 5.47 7.31 -8.23
C ILE A 150 5.60 6.63 -9.59
N GLU A 151 6.72 6.84 -10.25
CA GLU A 151 7.17 6.08 -11.42
C GLU A 151 8.23 5.06 -10.94
N PRO A 152 7.99 3.75 -11.08
CA PRO A 152 9.02 2.74 -10.86
C PRO A 152 10.18 2.89 -11.83
N VAL A 153 11.42 2.87 -11.33
CA VAL A 153 12.63 3.05 -12.14
C VAL A 153 13.62 1.93 -11.86
N GLY A 154 14.20 1.38 -12.93
CA GLY A 154 15.16 0.29 -12.81
C GLY A 154 14.59 -0.92 -12.08
N THR A 155 15.27 -1.39 -11.03
CA THR A 155 14.83 -2.54 -10.23
C THR A 155 14.42 -2.18 -8.80
N ASN A 156 14.76 -0.98 -8.32
CA ASN A 156 14.58 -0.59 -6.91
C ASN A 156 14.61 0.93 -6.66
N GLU A 157 14.33 1.74 -7.67
CA GLU A 157 14.28 3.19 -7.54
C GLU A 157 12.88 3.70 -7.89
N VAL A 158 12.57 4.94 -7.49
CA VAL A 158 11.32 5.65 -7.81
C VAL A 158 11.62 7.10 -8.17
N ASN A 159 10.87 7.64 -9.14
CA ASN A 159 10.67 9.07 -9.31
C ASN A 159 9.33 9.47 -8.68
N ILE A 160 9.31 10.52 -7.88
CA ILE A 160 8.05 11.11 -7.42
C ILE A 160 7.59 12.06 -8.53
N ILE A 161 6.43 11.77 -9.11
CA ILE A 161 5.87 12.53 -10.24
C ILE A 161 4.91 13.62 -9.75
N TRP A 162 4.16 13.29 -8.69
CA TRP A 162 3.21 14.19 -8.05
C TRP A 162 3.06 13.80 -6.58
N GLU A 163 2.76 14.79 -5.73
CA GLU A 163 2.53 14.59 -4.30
C GLU A 163 1.40 15.49 -3.79
N TRP A 164 0.67 15.00 -2.82
CA TRP A 164 -0.34 15.72 -2.09
C TRP A 164 -0.19 15.40 -0.60
N HIS A 165 -0.17 16.43 0.23
CA HIS A 165 -0.01 16.29 1.68
C HIS A 165 -1.20 16.93 2.39
N ILE A 166 -1.89 16.19 3.25
CA ILE A 166 -2.95 16.78 4.08
C ILE A 166 -2.40 17.92 4.96
N TRP A 167 -1.10 17.88 5.23
CA TRP A 167 -0.41 18.90 6.01
C TRP A 167 -0.50 20.30 5.40
N ASP A 168 -0.61 20.40 4.10
CA ASP A 168 -0.73 21.66 3.37
C ASP A 168 -2.17 22.19 3.31
N HIS A 169 -3.13 21.41 3.85
CA HIS A 169 -4.56 21.70 3.79
C HIS A 169 -5.21 21.73 5.19
N LEU A 170 -4.41 22.03 6.21
CA LEU A 170 -4.91 22.05 7.58
C LEU A 170 -5.86 23.23 7.81
N ILE A 171 -6.91 22.97 8.60
CA ILE A 171 -7.85 24.00 9.08
C ILE A 171 -7.78 24.00 10.60
N GLN A 172 -7.58 25.18 11.19
CA GLN A 172 -7.59 25.36 12.64
C GLN A 172 -8.32 26.65 13.02
N ASN A 173 -8.90 26.69 14.21
CA ASN A 173 -9.60 27.87 14.77
C ASN A 173 -9.04 28.30 16.13
N MET A 174 -7.88 27.80 16.52
CA MET A 174 -7.29 28.00 17.84
C MET A 174 -6.44 29.26 17.91
N ASN A 175 -5.81 29.64 16.82
CA ASN A 175 -4.97 30.81 16.73
C ASN A 175 -5.28 31.63 15.47
N PRO A 176 -5.88 32.84 15.62
CA PRO A 176 -6.28 33.67 14.47
C PRO A 176 -5.11 34.25 13.66
N ASN A 177 -3.86 34.09 14.11
CA ASN A 177 -2.67 34.55 13.39
C ASN A 177 -2.00 33.45 12.54
N LEU A 178 -2.55 32.23 12.55
CA LEU A 178 -2.12 31.15 11.69
C LEU A 178 -3.07 31.04 10.49
N ASP A 179 -2.50 30.72 9.33
CA ASP A 179 -3.28 30.48 8.12
C ASP A 179 -4.19 29.24 8.27
N ASN A 180 -5.34 29.31 7.62
CA ASN A 180 -6.31 28.21 7.56
C ASN A 180 -6.37 27.64 6.14
#